data_67ebbdc48a99c51b7aceb4282eedb94c
#
_entry.id   67ebbdc48a99c51b7aceb4282eedb94c
#
_cell.length_a   1.000
_cell.length_b   1.000
_cell.length_c   1.000
_cell.angle_alpha   90.00
_cell.angle_beta   90.00
_cell.angle_gamma   90.00
#
_symmetry.space_group_name_H-M   'P 1'
#
loop_
_entity.id
_entity.type
_entity.pdbx_description
1 polymer ?
#
loop_
_entity_poly.entity_id
_entity_poly.type
_entity_poly.pdbx_seq_one_letter_code
_entity_poly.pdbx_strand_id
1 'polypeptide(L)'
;MKFIGIIPARYASTRFPGKPLALLGGKPVIQHVYEKVAAVLEAAYVATDDERIYDVVKSFGGQVVMTRTDHKSGTDRIEEAIEKIGGEWDVVVNVQGDEPFVAKSQLDTICHCFDDPTTQIATLGKLFESMEAVQNPNSPKIVVDNMGFAMYFSRSVIPYVRGKEMSSWLTHYPFLKHLGIYAYRKDVLRQVTQLPQSSLEIAESLEQLRWLQNGFKIKVGTTDVETVGIDTPQDLERAEEFLKAQLL
;
A
#
# COMPACT_ATOMS: atom_id res chain seq x y z
N MET A 1 -8.49 -15.67 -11.61
CA MET A 1 -8.63 -15.27 -10.20
C MET A 1 -9.50 -14.05 -10.13
N LYS A 2 -10.31 -13.90 -9.07
CA LYS A 2 -11.16 -12.72 -8.83
C LYS A 2 -10.49 -11.80 -7.82
N PHE A 3 -10.26 -10.57 -8.22
CA PHE A 3 -9.60 -9.56 -7.40
C PHE A 3 -10.59 -8.50 -6.91
N ILE A 4 -10.51 -8.16 -5.62
CA ILE A 4 -11.28 -7.07 -5.03
C ILE A 4 -10.34 -6.05 -4.41
N GLY A 5 -10.58 -4.77 -4.69
CA GLY A 5 -9.86 -3.66 -4.06
C GLY A 5 -10.58 -3.19 -2.79
N ILE A 6 -9.87 -3.14 -1.68
CA ILE A 6 -10.36 -2.52 -0.45
C ILE A 6 -9.48 -1.33 -0.11
N ILE A 7 -10.12 -0.20 0.14
CA ILE A 7 -9.48 1.09 0.39
C ILE A 7 -9.78 1.48 1.83
N PRO A 8 -8.89 1.18 2.80
CA PRO A 8 -9.10 1.58 4.18
C PRO A 8 -9.01 3.10 4.30
N ALA A 9 -10.00 3.71 4.92
CA ALA A 9 -10.06 5.15 5.14
C ALA A 9 -10.60 5.46 6.54
N ARG A 10 -9.88 6.29 7.30
CA ARG A 10 -10.32 6.78 8.61
C ARG A 10 -10.28 8.30 8.65
N TYR A 11 -11.21 8.89 9.37
CA TYR A 11 -11.22 10.33 9.57
C TYR A 11 -10.16 10.79 10.58
N ALA A 12 -9.99 10.03 11.65
CA ALA A 12 -9.05 10.31 12.72
C ALA A 12 -7.61 10.04 12.25
N SER A 13 -6.90 11.10 11.86
CA SER A 13 -5.47 11.11 11.56
C SER A 13 -4.82 12.20 12.40
N THR A 14 -3.70 11.89 13.06
CA THR A 14 -3.01 12.86 13.92
C THR A 14 -2.36 13.98 13.14
N ARG A 15 -1.84 13.70 11.95
CA ARG A 15 -1.13 14.67 11.10
C ARG A 15 -2.06 15.48 10.19
N PHE A 16 -3.15 14.86 9.74
CA PHE A 16 -4.10 15.48 8.82
C PHE A 16 -5.51 14.89 9.03
N PRO A 17 -6.28 15.36 10.05
CA PRO A 17 -7.65 14.92 10.28
C PRO A 17 -8.54 15.17 9.06
N GLY A 18 -9.39 14.19 8.72
CA GLY A 18 -10.28 14.30 7.56
C GLY A 18 -9.60 14.21 6.20
N LYS A 19 -8.33 13.80 6.15
CA LYS A 19 -7.54 13.63 4.93
C LYS A 19 -8.30 12.98 3.75
N PRO A 20 -9.05 11.87 3.91
CA PRO A 20 -9.78 11.27 2.80
C PRO A 20 -10.82 12.19 2.15
N LEU A 21 -11.31 13.18 2.88
CA LEU A 21 -12.31 14.15 2.43
C LEU A 21 -11.70 15.47 1.93
N ALA A 22 -10.38 15.66 2.11
CA ALA A 22 -9.68 16.83 1.56
C ALA A 22 -9.83 16.86 0.04
N LEU A 23 -10.02 18.06 -0.51
CA LEU A 23 -10.20 18.23 -1.96
C LEU A 23 -8.84 18.32 -2.66
N LEU A 24 -8.68 17.52 -3.69
CA LEU A 24 -7.58 17.53 -4.65
C LEU A 24 -8.17 17.76 -6.05
N GLY A 25 -7.87 18.88 -6.69
CA GLY A 25 -8.45 19.23 -7.97
C GLY A 25 -10.00 19.28 -7.96
N GLY A 26 -10.59 19.67 -6.83
CA GLY A 26 -12.04 19.76 -6.66
C GLY A 26 -12.77 18.45 -6.34
N LYS A 27 -12.06 17.30 -6.25
CA LYS A 27 -12.62 16.01 -5.83
C LYS A 27 -12.00 15.55 -4.51
N PRO A 28 -12.74 14.86 -3.62
CA PRO A 28 -12.17 14.23 -2.42
C PRO A 28 -11.01 13.28 -2.76
N VAL A 29 -9.96 13.26 -1.95
CA VAL A 29 -8.82 12.35 -2.11
C VAL A 29 -9.28 10.90 -2.25
N ILE A 30 -10.23 10.48 -1.40
CA ILE A 30 -10.77 9.11 -1.44
C ILE A 30 -11.47 8.78 -2.76
N GLN A 31 -12.09 9.76 -3.42
CA GLN A 31 -12.73 9.57 -4.73
C GLN A 31 -11.69 9.29 -5.82
N HIS A 32 -10.55 10.00 -5.82
CA HIS A 32 -9.46 9.73 -6.75
C HIS A 32 -8.94 8.30 -6.63
N VAL A 33 -8.71 7.83 -5.39
CA VAL A 33 -8.27 6.46 -5.14
C VAL A 33 -9.31 5.45 -5.62
N TYR A 34 -10.58 5.65 -5.21
CA TYR A 34 -11.68 4.74 -5.55
C TYR A 34 -11.86 4.59 -7.07
N GLU A 35 -11.93 5.71 -7.80
CA GLU A 35 -12.11 5.69 -9.26
C GLU A 35 -11.00 4.91 -9.96
N LYS A 36 -9.75 5.03 -9.51
CA LYS A 36 -8.60 4.32 -10.09
C LYS A 36 -8.63 2.82 -9.79
N VAL A 37 -8.97 2.45 -8.58
CA VAL A 37 -9.08 1.03 -8.18
C VAL A 37 -10.26 0.36 -8.89
N ALA A 38 -11.42 1.02 -8.93
CA ALA A 38 -12.63 0.52 -9.59
C ALA A 38 -12.49 0.41 -11.12
N ALA A 39 -11.58 1.17 -11.72
CA ALA A 39 -11.31 1.07 -13.15
C ALA A 39 -10.47 -0.15 -13.56
N VAL A 40 -9.85 -0.84 -12.59
CA VAL A 40 -8.91 -1.94 -12.87
C VAL A 40 -9.39 -3.27 -12.30
N LEU A 41 -9.93 -3.26 -11.07
CA LEU A 41 -10.33 -4.49 -10.36
C LEU A 41 -11.83 -4.77 -10.55
N GLU A 42 -12.23 -6.05 -10.41
CA GLU A 42 -13.62 -6.47 -10.60
C GLU A 42 -14.59 -5.82 -9.62
N ALA A 43 -14.10 -5.44 -8.44
CA ALA A 43 -14.85 -4.68 -7.45
C ALA A 43 -13.92 -3.80 -6.62
N ALA A 44 -14.42 -2.67 -6.15
CA ALA A 44 -13.72 -1.77 -5.25
C ALA A 44 -14.65 -1.30 -4.13
N TYR A 45 -14.16 -1.27 -2.90
CA TYR A 45 -14.90 -0.79 -1.74
C TYR A 45 -14.01 0.11 -0.87
N VAL A 46 -14.60 1.18 -0.35
CA VAL A 46 -14.00 1.93 0.75
C VAL A 46 -14.42 1.28 2.07
N ALA A 47 -13.45 1.02 2.96
CA ALA A 47 -13.70 0.51 4.30
C ALA A 47 -13.45 1.62 5.32
N THR A 48 -14.49 2.07 6.02
CA THR A 48 -14.39 3.22 6.94
C THR A 48 -15.17 3.00 8.23
N ASP A 49 -14.78 3.72 9.27
CA ASP A 49 -15.47 3.79 10.57
C ASP A 49 -16.17 5.14 10.80
N ASP A 50 -16.27 5.98 9.75
CA ASP A 50 -16.75 7.35 9.87
C ASP A 50 -17.89 7.62 8.87
N GLU A 51 -19.05 8.05 9.37
CA GLU A 51 -20.25 8.32 8.57
C GLU A 51 -20.01 9.42 7.50
N ARG A 52 -19.16 10.41 7.79
CA ARG A 52 -18.84 11.48 6.84
C ARG A 52 -18.15 10.94 5.61
N ILE A 53 -17.21 9.99 5.79
CA ILE A 53 -16.55 9.31 4.67
C ILE A 53 -17.55 8.42 3.94
N TYR A 54 -18.38 7.69 4.68
CA TYR A 54 -19.42 6.84 4.11
C TYR A 54 -20.35 7.64 3.20
N ASP A 55 -20.89 8.77 3.69
CA ASP A 55 -21.82 9.62 2.92
C ASP A 55 -21.17 10.21 1.67
N VAL A 56 -19.93 10.67 1.77
CA VAL A 56 -19.18 11.20 0.62
C VAL A 56 -18.95 10.10 -0.43
N VAL A 57 -18.58 8.88 -0.03
CA VAL A 57 -18.39 7.77 -0.96
C VAL A 57 -19.70 7.41 -1.65
N LYS A 58 -20.83 7.40 -0.92
CA LYS A 58 -22.15 7.19 -1.51
C LYS A 58 -22.54 8.30 -2.47
N SER A 59 -22.20 9.54 -2.17
CA SER A 59 -22.59 10.70 -3.01
C SER A 59 -22.00 10.66 -4.42
N PHE A 60 -20.82 10.06 -4.62
CA PHE A 60 -20.24 9.85 -5.94
C PHE A 60 -20.50 8.45 -6.53
N GLY A 61 -21.40 7.65 -5.93
CA GLY A 61 -21.79 6.32 -6.41
C GLY A 61 -20.80 5.20 -6.05
N GLY A 62 -19.85 5.46 -5.15
CA GLY A 62 -18.88 4.47 -4.70
C GLY A 62 -19.49 3.40 -3.79
N GLN A 63 -18.87 2.23 -3.77
CA GLN A 63 -19.19 1.18 -2.81
C GLN A 63 -18.44 1.41 -1.51
N VAL A 64 -19.13 1.28 -0.38
CA VAL A 64 -18.54 1.52 0.95
C VAL A 64 -19.12 0.56 1.97
N VAL A 65 -18.28 0.14 2.91
CA VAL A 65 -18.66 -0.70 4.05
C VAL A 65 -18.20 -0.07 5.35
N MET A 66 -19.11 -0.03 6.33
CA MET A 66 -18.79 0.41 7.68
C MET A 66 -18.07 -0.69 8.45
N THR A 67 -16.97 -0.31 9.11
CA THR A 67 -16.14 -1.17 9.94
C THR A 67 -16.04 -0.62 11.36
N ARG A 68 -15.56 -1.42 12.29
CA ARG A 68 -15.35 -0.98 13.67
C ARG A 68 -14.30 0.12 13.78
N THR A 69 -14.35 0.89 14.85
CA THR A 69 -13.44 2.01 15.15
C THR A 69 -12.14 1.56 15.84
N ASP A 70 -12.11 0.33 16.41
CA ASP A 70 -11.04 -0.17 17.28
C ASP A 70 -9.93 -0.92 16.54
N HIS A 71 -9.94 -0.94 15.20
CA HIS A 71 -8.88 -1.53 14.40
C HIS A 71 -7.53 -0.86 14.61
N LYS A 72 -6.51 -1.67 14.87
CA LYS A 72 -5.14 -1.21 15.11
C LYS A 72 -4.39 -0.92 13.81
N SER A 73 -4.74 -1.63 12.73
CA SER A 73 -4.10 -1.47 11.42
C SER A 73 -5.12 -1.35 10.28
N GLY A 74 -4.66 -0.90 9.11
CA GLY A 74 -5.44 -0.95 7.87
C GLY A 74 -5.76 -2.38 7.46
N THR A 75 -4.86 -3.31 7.70
CA THR A 75 -5.01 -4.73 7.37
C THR A 75 -6.15 -5.37 8.15
N ASP A 76 -6.28 -5.08 9.46
CA ASP A 76 -7.40 -5.56 10.28
C ASP A 76 -8.75 -5.04 9.76
N ARG A 77 -8.79 -3.76 9.34
CA ARG A 77 -9.99 -3.13 8.76
C ARG A 77 -10.41 -3.79 7.45
N ILE A 78 -9.45 -4.14 6.61
CA ILE A 78 -9.69 -4.79 5.31
C ILE A 78 -10.26 -6.20 5.52
N GLU A 79 -9.77 -6.91 6.51
CA GLU A 79 -10.26 -8.25 6.82
C GLU A 79 -11.73 -8.21 7.27
N GLU A 80 -12.10 -7.32 8.20
CA GLU A 80 -13.51 -7.12 8.57
C GLU A 80 -14.36 -6.69 7.36
N ALA A 81 -13.82 -5.81 6.52
CA ALA A 81 -14.54 -5.34 5.33
C ALA A 81 -14.86 -6.48 4.37
N ILE A 82 -13.88 -7.34 4.06
CA ILE A 82 -14.09 -8.47 3.13
C ILE A 82 -15.03 -9.54 3.70
N GLU A 83 -15.05 -9.73 5.03
CA GLU A 83 -16.03 -10.61 5.68
C GLU A 83 -17.46 -10.05 5.53
N LYS A 84 -17.66 -8.75 5.74
CA LYS A 84 -18.97 -8.07 5.61
C LYS A 84 -19.47 -8.02 4.16
N ILE A 85 -18.57 -7.78 3.20
CA ILE A 85 -18.91 -7.74 1.76
C ILE A 85 -19.34 -9.13 1.29
N GLY A 86 -18.69 -10.18 1.80
CA GLY A 86 -18.94 -11.56 1.37
C GLY A 86 -18.47 -11.82 -0.06
N GLY A 87 -19.07 -12.83 -0.70
CA GLY A 87 -18.71 -13.22 -2.08
C GLY A 87 -17.47 -14.09 -2.19
N GLU A 88 -17.23 -14.56 -3.41
CA GLU A 88 -16.10 -15.43 -3.75
C GLU A 88 -14.98 -14.62 -4.36
N TRP A 89 -14.03 -14.20 -3.54
CA TRP A 89 -12.84 -13.48 -3.94
C TRP A 89 -11.60 -14.31 -3.65
N ASP A 90 -10.66 -14.36 -4.59
CA ASP A 90 -9.41 -15.09 -4.46
C ASP A 90 -8.34 -14.22 -3.78
N VAL A 91 -8.29 -12.94 -4.18
CA VAL A 91 -7.26 -11.98 -3.76
C VAL A 91 -7.89 -10.65 -3.35
N VAL A 92 -7.43 -10.12 -2.23
CA VAL A 92 -7.80 -8.80 -1.70
C VAL A 92 -6.63 -7.85 -1.89
N VAL A 93 -6.84 -6.79 -2.67
CA VAL A 93 -5.85 -5.72 -2.92
C VAL A 93 -6.11 -4.56 -1.97
N ASN A 94 -5.12 -4.23 -1.16
CA ASN A 94 -5.12 -3.10 -0.23
C ASN A 94 -4.48 -1.89 -0.90
N VAL A 95 -5.28 -0.88 -1.20
CA VAL A 95 -4.79 0.41 -1.69
C VAL A 95 -5.08 1.47 -0.64
N GLN A 96 -4.04 2.16 -0.18
CA GLN A 96 -4.20 3.16 0.88
C GLN A 96 -5.08 4.34 0.41
N GLY A 97 -6.02 4.76 1.26
CA GLY A 97 -6.98 5.84 0.95
C GLY A 97 -6.35 7.24 0.80
N ASP A 98 -5.05 7.34 0.95
CA ASP A 98 -4.24 8.56 0.82
C ASP A 98 -3.27 8.53 -0.37
N GLU A 99 -3.43 7.55 -1.29
CA GLU A 99 -2.62 7.41 -2.51
C GLU A 99 -3.41 7.73 -3.79
N PRO A 100 -3.79 9.01 -4.04
CA PRO A 100 -4.64 9.41 -5.17
C PRO A 100 -3.97 9.21 -6.53
N PHE A 101 -2.67 8.97 -6.57
CA PHE A 101 -1.90 8.79 -7.81
C PHE A 101 -1.53 7.33 -8.10
N VAL A 102 -2.14 6.36 -7.39
CA VAL A 102 -1.97 4.96 -7.75
C VAL A 102 -2.25 4.75 -9.24
N ALA A 103 -1.32 4.09 -9.94
CA ALA A 103 -1.41 3.88 -11.38
C ALA A 103 -2.02 2.52 -11.70
N LYS A 104 -2.74 2.44 -12.85
CA LYS A 104 -3.24 1.17 -13.37
C LYS A 104 -2.13 0.12 -13.48
N SER A 105 -0.96 0.49 -14.00
CA SER A 105 0.17 -0.42 -14.14
C SER A 105 0.66 -1.01 -12.82
N GLN A 106 0.53 -0.28 -11.70
CA GLN A 106 0.86 -0.79 -10.37
C GLN A 106 -0.15 -1.84 -9.92
N LEU A 107 -1.45 -1.59 -10.14
CA LEU A 107 -2.50 -2.55 -9.83
C LEU A 107 -2.40 -3.79 -10.72
N ASP A 108 -2.12 -3.64 -12.00
CA ASP A 108 -1.87 -4.77 -12.91
C ASP A 108 -0.64 -5.58 -12.43
N THR A 109 0.47 -4.91 -12.09
CA THR A 109 1.70 -5.58 -11.63
C THR A 109 1.47 -6.38 -10.35
N ILE A 110 0.75 -5.83 -9.36
CA ILE A 110 0.50 -6.56 -8.12
C ILE A 110 -0.43 -7.77 -8.35
N CYS A 111 -1.41 -7.64 -9.25
CA CYS A 111 -2.27 -8.77 -9.64
C CYS A 111 -1.47 -9.89 -10.32
N HIS A 112 -0.55 -9.54 -11.24
CA HIS A 112 0.31 -10.51 -11.93
C HIS A 112 1.27 -11.25 -10.98
N CYS A 113 1.55 -10.74 -9.78
CA CYS A 113 2.32 -11.50 -8.79
C CYS A 113 1.64 -12.83 -8.42
N PHE A 114 0.32 -12.94 -8.57
CA PHE A 114 -0.46 -14.15 -8.26
C PHE A 114 -0.55 -15.15 -9.42
N ASP A 115 0.06 -14.87 -10.58
CA ASP A 115 0.28 -15.87 -11.63
C ASP A 115 1.20 -17.00 -11.13
N ASP A 116 2.09 -16.68 -10.18
CA ASP A 116 2.81 -17.66 -9.39
C ASP A 116 1.88 -18.22 -8.29
N PRO A 117 1.49 -19.51 -8.36
CA PRO A 117 0.54 -20.10 -7.41
C PRO A 117 1.08 -20.17 -5.97
N THR A 118 2.39 -19.99 -5.78
CA THR A 118 3.05 -19.97 -4.46
C THR A 118 2.98 -18.61 -3.77
N THR A 119 2.52 -17.57 -4.48
CA THR A 119 2.36 -16.24 -3.91
C THR A 119 1.22 -16.22 -2.90
N GLN A 120 1.53 -15.88 -1.66
CA GLN A 120 0.60 -15.72 -0.55
C GLN A 120 0.22 -14.25 -0.36
N ILE A 121 1.22 -13.39 -0.37
CA ILE A 121 1.12 -11.93 -0.23
C ILE A 121 1.96 -11.32 -1.36
N ALA A 122 1.53 -10.19 -1.89
CA ALA A 122 2.32 -9.40 -2.83
C ALA A 122 2.43 -7.96 -2.36
N THR A 123 3.52 -7.31 -2.75
CA THR A 123 3.74 -5.86 -2.62
C THR A 123 4.52 -5.35 -3.81
N LEU A 124 4.76 -4.04 -3.87
CA LEU A 124 5.53 -3.42 -4.94
C LEU A 124 6.85 -2.85 -4.44
N GLY A 125 7.83 -2.86 -5.33
CA GLY A 125 9.11 -2.18 -5.14
C GLY A 125 9.48 -1.33 -6.35
N LYS A 126 10.13 -0.20 -6.10
CA LYS A 126 10.70 0.69 -7.11
C LYS A 126 12.19 0.83 -6.90
N LEU A 127 12.97 0.90 -7.98
CA LEU A 127 14.40 1.21 -7.86
C LEU A 127 14.62 2.62 -7.29
N PHE A 128 15.55 2.75 -6.36
CA PHE A 128 16.00 4.05 -5.90
C PHE A 128 16.83 4.76 -6.96
N GLU A 129 16.64 6.07 -7.09
CA GLU A 129 17.32 6.91 -8.07
C GLU A 129 18.47 7.74 -7.46
N SER A 130 18.51 7.87 -6.12
CA SER A 130 19.56 8.62 -5.42
C SER A 130 19.96 7.97 -4.11
N MET A 131 21.23 8.14 -3.72
CA MET A 131 21.72 7.66 -2.41
C MET A 131 21.08 8.39 -1.24
N GLU A 132 20.71 9.65 -1.40
CA GLU A 132 19.98 10.41 -0.39
C GLU A 132 18.63 9.72 -0.07
N ALA A 133 17.89 9.33 -1.12
CA ALA A 133 16.64 8.59 -0.96
C ALA A 133 16.84 7.21 -0.32
N VAL A 134 17.92 6.50 -0.66
CA VAL A 134 18.29 5.22 -0.03
C VAL A 134 18.57 5.41 1.47
N GLN A 135 19.23 6.48 1.86
CA GLN A 135 19.55 6.76 3.27
C GLN A 135 18.35 7.21 4.10
N ASN A 136 17.26 7.64 3.46
CA ASN A 136 16.06 8.09 4.17
C ASN A 136 15.37 6.91 4.90
N PRO A 137 15.27 6.93 6.24
CA PRO A 137 14.63 5.85 7.01
C PRO A 137 13.11 5.78 6.80
N ASN A 138 12.48 6.83 6.25
CA ASN A 138 11.07 6.84 5.91
C ASN A 138 10.78 6.13 4.58
N SER A 139 11.80 5.77 3.82
CA SER A 139 11.72 4.96 2.61
C SER A 139 12.30 3.57 2.88
N PRO A 140 11.50 2.57 3.33
CA PRO A 140 12.01 1.24 3.63
C PRO A 140 12.60 0.57 2.38
N LYS A 141 13.67 -0.20 2.57
CA LYS A 141 14.36 -0.97 1.55
C LYS A 141 13.87 -2.40 1.58
N ILE A 142 13.87 -3.05 0.42
CA ILE A 142 13.55 -4.46 0.27
C ILE A 142 14.76 -5.19 -0.28
N VAL A 143 15.10 -6.31 0.32
CA VAL A 143 16.01 -7.30 -0.30
C VAL A 143 15.18 -8.48 -0.76
N VAL A 144 15.37 -8.92 -2.00
CA VAL A 144 14.63 -10.01 -2.61
C VAL A 144 15.53 -11.19 -2.95
N ASP A 145 14.95 -12.38 -2.98
CA ASP A 145 15.62 -13.57 -3.50
C ASP A 145 15.57 -13.62 -5.04
N ASN A 146 16.20 -14.63 -5.64
CA ASN A 146 16.24 -14.82 -7.10
C ASN A 146 14.87 -15.13 -7.71
N MET A 147 13.87 -15.48 -6.91
CA MET A 147 12.50 -15.70 -7.33
C MET A 147 11.62 -14.47 -7.15
N GLY A 148 12.17 -13.36 -6.64
CA GLY A 148 11.46 -12.12 -6.38
C GLY A 148 10.62 -12.12 -5.11
N PHE A 149 10.90 -13.01 -4.15
CA PHE A 149 10.30 -12.95 -2.82
C PHE A 149 11.14 -12.10 -1.88
N ALA A 150 10.48 -11.31 -1.04
CA ALA A 150 11.15 -10.51 -0.03
C ALA A 150 11.87 -11.40 0.99
N MET A 151 13.15 -11.13 1.18
CA MET A 151 13.96 -11.71 2.24
C MET A 151 13.88 -10.88 3.52
N TYR A 152 13.87 -9.54 3.38
CA TYR A 152 13.75 -8.62 4.50
C TYR A 152 13.35 -7.22 4.04
N PHE A 153 12.68 -6.46 4.93
CA PHE A 153 12.42 -5.03 4.81
C PHE A 153 13.11 -4.30 5.93
N SER A 154 13.74 -3.16 5.65
CA SER A 154 14.37 -2.35 6.70
C SER A 154 14.33 -0.86 6.40
N ARG A 155 14.24 -0.06 7.46
CA ARG A 155 14.49 1.38 7.41
C ARG A 155 15.98 1.69 7.25
N SER A 156 16.86 0.80 7.72
CA SER A 156 18.29 0.88 7.49
C SER A 156 18.65 0.63 6.03
N VAL A 157 19.82 1.08 5.61
CA VAL A 157 20.32 0.77 4.25
C VAL A 157 20.74 -0.68 4.20
N ILE A 158 20.03 -1.47 3.42
CA ILE A 158 20.31 -2.88 3.14
C ILE A 158 20.22 -3.15 1.62
N PRO A 159 21.11 -4.04 1.05
CA PRO A 159 22.28 -4.65 1.70
C PRO A 159 23.45 -3.67 1.86
N TYR A 160 24.44 -4.05 2.66
CA TYR A 160 25.71 -3.33 2.74
C TYR A 160 26.60 -3.71 1.53
N VAL A 161 27.09 -2.72 0.80
CA VAL A 161 27.98 -2.96 -0.38
C VAL A 161 29.43 -2.88 0.10
N ARG A 162 30.00 -4.05 0.46
CA ARG A 162 31.34 -4.15 1.00
C ARG A 162 32.41 -3.69 0.02
N GLY A 163 33.38 -2.91 0.51
CA GLY A 163 34.56 -2.47 -0.27
C GLY A 163 34.28 -1.36 -1.27
N LYS A 164 33.13 -0.68 -1.16
CA LYS A 164 32.76 0.46 -1.98
C LYS A 164 32.38 1.64 -1.11
N GLU A 165 32.72 2.84 -1.56
CA GLU A 165 32.23 4.07 -0.93
C GLU A 165 30.71 4.18 -1.10
N MET A 166 30.02 4.61 -0.04
CA MET A 166 28.55 4.68 -0.02
C MET A 166 27.98 5.51 -1.18
N SER A 167 28.64 6.58 -1.56
CA SER A 167 28.25 7.44 -2.69
C SER A 167 28.15 6.70 -4.02
N SER A 168 28.86 5.56 -4.15
CA SER A 168 28.87 4.74 -5.38
C SER A 168 27.98 3.49 -5.31
N TRP A 169 27.26 3.25 -4.22
CA TRP A 169 26.53 2.00 -4.03
C TRP A 169 25.46 1.73 -5.09
N LEU A 170 24.76 2.76 -5.57
CA LEU A 170 23.74 2.60 -6.62
C LEU A 170 24.32 2.09 -7.96
N THR A 171 25.61 2.31 -8.23
CA THR A 171 26.25 1.77 -9.43
C THR A 171 26.65 0.29 -9.29
N HIS A 172 26.56 -0.25 -8.07
CA HIS A 172 26.96 -1.61 -7.75
C HIS A 172 25.82 -2.52 -7.33
N TYR A 173 24.70 -1.96 -6.83
CA TYR A 173 23.54 -2.71 -6.38
C TYR A 173 22.23 -1.94 -6.65
N PRO A 174 21.20 -2.62 -7.21
CA PRO A 174 19.90 -2.02 -7.49
C PRO A 174 19.04 -2.02 -6.21
N PHE A 175 19.15 -0.98 -5.40
CA PHE A 175 18.33 -0.85 -4.18
C PHE A 175 16.85 -0.69 -4.52
N LEU A 176 15.99 -1.48 -3.87
CA LEU A 176 14.54 -1.42 -4.02
C LEU A 176 13.90 -0.66 -2.86
N LYS A 177 13.11 0.36 -3.19
CA LYS A 177 12.19 1.07 -2.27
C LYS A 177 10.89 0.30 -2.17
N HIS A 178 10.41 0.09 -0.96
CA HIS A 178 9.09 -0.48 -0.71
C HIS A 178 7.98 0.56 -1.00
N LEU A 179 6.94 0.12 -1.69
CA LEU A 179 5.70 0.85 -1.89
C LEU A 179 4.56 0.18 -1.11
N GLY A 180 3.75 0.97 -0.40
CA GLY A 180 2.77 0.50 0.58
C GLY A 180 1.50 -0.13 0.01
N ILE A 181 1.50 -0.59 -1.24
CA ILE A 181 0.39 -1.35 -1.83
C ILE A 181 0.60 -2.83 -1.56
N TYR A 182 -0.44 -3.51 -1.09
CA TYR A 182 -0.40 -4.93 -0.80
C TYR A 182 -1.56 -5.68 -1.43
N ALA A 183 -1.34 -6.96 -1.71
CA ALA A 183 -2.40 -7.88 -2.06
C ALA A 183 -2.20 -9.21 -1.32
N TYR A 184 -3.29 -9.86 -0.96
CA TYR A 184 -3.28 -11.06 -0.14
C TYR A 184 -4.23 -12.10 -0.75
N ARG A 185 -3.88 -13.40 -0.72
CA ARG A 185 -4.92 -14.41 -0.82
C ARG A 185 -5.90 -14.22 0.34
N LYS A 186 -7.19 -14.37 0.07
CA LYS A 186 -8.24 -14.08 1.07
C LYS A 186 -8.05 -14.87 2.37
N ASP A 187 -7.69 -16.13 2.26
CA ASP A 187 -7.41 -17.00 3.41
C ASP A 187 -6.15 -16.60 4.17
N VAL A 188 -5.13 -16.11 3.46
CA VAL A 188 -3.89 -15.59 4.05
C VAL A 188 -4.14 -14.29 4.79
N LEU A 189 -4.95 -13.36 4.24
CA LEU A 189 -5.34 -12.12 4.92
C LEU A 189 -5.91 -12.41 6.30
N ARG A 190 -6.84 -13.36 6.40
CA ARG A 190 -7.41 -13.78 7.68
C ARG A 190 -6.37 -14.35 8.65
N GLN A 191 -5.38 -15.09 8.15
CA GLN A 191 -4.31 -15.65 8.99
C GLN A 191 -3.40 -14.55 9.54
N VAL A 192 -2.96 -13.60 8.69
CA VAL A 192 -1.99 -12.57 9.11
C VAL A 192 -2.58 -11.56 10.10
N THR A 193 -3.90 -11.30 10.05
CA THR A 193 -4.58 -10.43 11.02
C THR A 193 -4.72 -11.06 12.42
N GLN A 194 -4.62 -12.38 12.54
CA GLN A 194 -4.63 -13.07 13.83
C GLN A 194 -3.26 -13.13 14.51
N LEU A 195 -2.19 -12.74 13.81
CA LEU A 195 -0.84 -12.79 14.36
C LEU A 195 -0.64 -11.68 15.40
N PRO A 196 -0.03 -11.99 16.56
CA PRO A 196 0.42 -10.96 17.49
C PRO A 196 1.54 -10.14 16.87
N GLN A 197 1.69 -8.89 17.33
CA GLN A 197 2.83 -8.06 16.92
C GLN A 197 4.15 -8.78 17.20
N SER A 198 5.05 -8.71 16.23
CA SER A 198 6.35 -9.38 16.29
C SER A 198 7.48 -8.43 16.70
N SER A 199 8.59 -8.99 17.16
CA SER A 199 9.74 -8.20 17.60
C SER A 199 10.35 -7.34 16.50
N LEU A 200 10.42 -7.86 15.27
CA LEU A 200 10.94 -7.12 14.12
C LEU A 200 9.99 -6.00 13.68
N GLU A 201 8.67 -6.28 13.68
CA GLU A 201 7.65 -5.26 13.41
C GLU A 201 7.77 -4.08 14.40
N ILE A 202 7.89 -4.39 15.70
CA ILE A 202 8.01 -3.36 16.75
C ILE A 202 9.29 -2.54 16.55
N ALA A 203 10.43 -3.21 16.29
CA ALA A 203 11.72 -2.55 16.13
C ALA A 203 11.77 -1.61 14.92
N GLU A 204 11.26 -2.06 13.77
CA GLU A 204 11.31 -1.31 12.51
C GLU A 204 10.02 -0.48 12.27
N SER A 205 8.95 -0.70 13.04
CA SER A 205 7.61 -0.15 12.78
C SER A 205 7.16 -0.45 11.34
N LEU A 206 7.32 -1.73 10.93
CA LEU A 206 6.98 -2.26 9.62
C LEU A 206 6.13 -3.52 9.79
N GLU A 207 4.82 -3.43 9.55
CA GLU A 207 3.83 -4.50 9.78
C GLU A 207 4.18 -5.79 9.03
N GLN A 208 4.68 -5.68 7.81
CA GLN A 208 5.04 -6.83 6.96
C GLN A 208 6.15 -7.71 7.53
N LEU A 209 6.94 -7.22 8.47
CA LEU A 209 7.94 -8.02 9.18
C LEU A 209 7.30 -9.05 10.10
N ARG A 210 6.09 -8.78 10.63
CA ARG A 210 5.28 -9.75 11.36
C ARG A 210 5.01 -10.98 10.49
N TRP A 211 4.61 -10.75 9.24
CA TRP A 211 4.28 -11.83 8.31
C TRP A 211 5.52 -12.64 7.92
N LEU A 212 6.62 -11.97 7.56
CA LEU A 212 7.90 -12.63 7.26
C LEU A 212 8.42 -13.46 8.45
N GLN A 213 8.35 -12.90 9.67
CA GLN A 213 8.83 -13.57 10.88
C GLN A 213 7.98 -14.81 11.21
N ASN A 214 6.74 -14.87 10.75
CA ASN A 214 5.86 -16.03 10.88
C ASN A 214 5.86 -16.96 9.63
N GLY A 215 6.81 -16.77 8.71
CA GLY A 215 7.05 -17.68 7.58
C GLY A 215 6.19 -17.45 6.35
N PHE A 216 5.39 -16.37 6.30
CA PHE A 216 4.66 -16.00 5.08
C PHE A 216 5.60 -15.45 4.01
N LYS A 217 5.34 -15.78 2.76
CA LYS A 217 6.10 -15.33 1.62
C LYS A 217 5.45 -14.10 0.99
N ILE A 218 6.24 -13.05 0.75
CA ILE A 218 5.80 -11.81 0.13
C ILE A 218 6.48 -11.67 -1.23
N LYS A 219 5.73 -11.80 -2.31
CA LYS A 219 6.21 -11.54 -3.67
C LYS A 219 6.35 -10.04 -3.89
N VAL A 220 7.42 -9.61 -4.54
CA VAL A 220 7.68 -8.21 -4.84
C VAL A 220 7.57 -7.98 -6.34
N GLY A 221 6.51 -7.30 -6.77
CA GLY A 221 6.41 -6.79 -8.14
C GLY A 221 7.23 -5.50 -8.29
N THR A 222 7.85 -5.28 -9.43
CA THR A 222 8.61 -4.05 -9.70
C THR A 222 7.83 -3.07 -10.57
N THR A 223 7.95 -1.78 -10.26
CA THR A 223 7.31 -0.68 -10.99
C THR A 223 8.25 0.51 -11.09
N ASP A 224 8.13 1.28 -12.17
CA ASP A 224 8.86 2.55 -12.35
C ASP A 224 8.03 3.76 -11.87
N VAL A 225 6.75 3.54 -11.51
CA VAL A 225 5.86 4.60 -11.07
C VAL A 225 6.07 4.92 -9.59
N GLU A 226 6.30 6.19 -9.29
CA GLU A 226 6.31 6.70 -7.92
C GLU A 226 4.90 7.11 -7.51
N THR A 227 4.47 6.68 -6.32
CA THR A 227 3.23 7.19 -5.72
C THR A 227 3.53 8.41 -4.85
N VAL A 228 2.68 9.41 -4.96
CA VAL A 228 2.70 10.59 -4.08
C VAL A 228 1.57 10.43 -3.08
N GLY A 229 1.92 9.93 -1.90
CA GLY A 229 0.98 9.82 -0.79
C GLY A 229 0.72 11.18 -0.13
N ILE A 230 -0.49 11.38 0.38
CA ILE A 230 -0.89 12.60 1.11
C ILE A 230 -0.96 12.28 2.60
N ASP A 231 0.05 12.70 3.36
CA ASP A 231 0.13 12.47 4.81
C ASP A 231 -0.04 13.75 5.64
N THR A 232 0.26 14.89 5.04
CA THR A 232 0.21 16.21 5.65
C THR A 232 -0.50 17.19 4.72
N PRO A 233 -0.94 18.38 5.22
CA PRO A 233 -1.45 19.45 4.35
C PRO A 233 -0.44 19.89 3.28
N GLN A 234 0.86 19.88 3.58
CA GLN A 234 1.92 20.21 2.62
C GLN A 234 2.02 19.19 1.48
N ASP A 235 1.74 17.92 1.78
CA ASP A 235 1.69 16.89 0.71
C ASP A 235 0.47 17.09 -0.20
N LEU A 236 -0.65 17.61 0.32
CA LEU A 236 -1.81 17.98 -0.49
C LEU A 236 -1.47 19.11 -1.47
N GLU A 237 -0.74 20.13 -1.04
CA GLU A 237 -0.27 21.22 -1.91
C GLU A 237 0.63 20.69 -3.05
N ARG A 238 1.57 19.80 -2.73
CA ARG A 238 2.41 19.12 -3.75
C ARG A 238 1.59 18.24 -4.68
N ALA A 239 0.58 17.57 -4.16
CA ALA A 239 -0.34 16.75 -4.93
C ALA A 239 -1.16 17.59 -5.93
N GLU A 240 -1.57 18.81 -5.53
CA GLU A 240 -2.24 19.77 -6.42
C GLU A 240 -1.32 20.22 -7.56
N GLU A 241 -0.06 20.51 -7.27
CA GLU A 241 0.94 20.86 -8.30
C GLU A 241 1.17 19.69 -9.27
N PHE A 242 1.30 18.47 -8.73
CA PHE A 242 1.48 17.28 -9.53
C PHE A 242 0.27 17.00 -10.44
N LEU A 243 -0.96 17.16 -9.92
CA LEU A 243 -2.18 16.99 -10.71
C LEU A 243 -2.26 18.00 -11.86
N LYS A 244 -1.91 19.26 -11.61
CA LYS A 244 -1.85 20.31 -12.64
C LYS A 244 -0.85 19.97 -13.74
N ALA A 245 0.33 19.45 -13.37
CA ALA A 245 1.36 19.05 -14.33
C ALA A 245 0.96 17.88 -15.23
N GLN A 246 0.04 17.00 -14.79
CA GLN A 246 -0.48 15.90 -15.59
C GLN A 246 -1.58 16.33 -16.59
N LEU A 247 -2.14 17.52 -16.42
CA LEU A 247 -3.21 18.05 -17.29
C LEU A 247 -2.68 18.94 -18.43
N LEU A 248 -1.38 19.25 -18.43
CA LEU A 248 -0.64 20.01 -19.45
C LEU A 248 0.04 19.09 -20.45
#